data_49e1f1c101f5fe82b5df281ac0e528c1
#
_entry.id   49e1f1c101f5fe82b5df281ac0e528c1
#
_cell.length_a   1.000
_cell.length_b   1.000
_cell.length_c   1.000
_cell.angle_alpha   90.00
_cell.angle_beta   90.00
_cell.angle_gamma   90.00
#
_symmetry.space_group_name_H-M   'P 1'
#
loop_
_entity.id
_entity.type
_entity.pdbx_description
1 polymer ?
#
loop_
_entity_poly.entity_id
_entity_poly.type
_entity_poly.pdbx_seq_one_letter_code
_entity_poly.pdbx_strand_id
1 'polypeptide(L)'
;AAAAAGFDYFEWSVQAFLQPRAEASTFAQALAAVRAAPLPCPVCNCFLPGDLKVTGPVVDDAALDAYAATACARAAEAGVDTIVFGSGGARQVPEGFNRARAEGQIAAFLRRLAPVARRHGVVIVIEPLRTGECNILNTVAECARLTRLVDDKAIRLLVDGYHWACNGEPETDIAAAAPLFRHMHVATK
;
A
#
# COMPACT_ATOMS: atom_id res chain seq x y z
N ALA A 1 5.63 -4.03 -25.57
CA ALA A 1 5.24 -2.60 -25.69
C ALA A 1 6.01 -1.75 -24.67
N ALA A 2 5.85 -1.92 -23.34
CA ALA A 2 6.47 -1.05 -22.32
C ALA A 2 8.01 -1.03 -22.38
N ALA A 3 8.69 -2.18 -22.45
CA ALA A 3 10.15 -2.24 -22.58
C ALA A 3 10.65 -1.54 -23.86
N ALA A 4 9.94 -1.67 -24.98
CA ALA A 4 10.27 -0.99 -26.21
C ALA A 4 10.04 0.53 -26.16
N ALA A 5 9.22 1.00 -25.20
CA ALA A 5 8.99 2.42 -24.94
C ALA A 5 9.97 3.02 -23.92
N GLY A 6 10.95 2.24 -23.42
CA GLY A 6 12.00 2.71 -22.53
C GLY A 6 11.62 2.72 -21.05
N PHE A 7 10.58 2.01 -20.63
CA PHE A 7 10.29 1.83 -19.22
C PHE A 7 11.26 0.85 -18.56
N ASP A 8 11.65 1.11 -17.31
CA ASP A 8 12.59 0.29 -16.55
C ASP A 8 11.93 -0.85 -15.78
N TYR A 9 10.66 -0.70 -15.38
CA TYR A 9 9.88 -1.69 -14.65
C TYR A 9 8.38 -1.49 -14.87
N PHE A 10 7.58 -2.41 -14.38
CA PHE A 10 6.13 -2.23 -14.26
C PHE A 10 5.67 -2.47 -12.82
N GLU A 11 4.54 -1.89 -12.47
CA GLU A 11 3.86 -2.11 -11.20
C GLU A 11 2.62 -2.95 -11.43
N TRP A 12 2.34 -3.89 -10.50
CA TRP A 12 1.16 -4.73 -10.60
C TRP A 12 0.38 -4.80 -9.27
N SER A 13 -0.79 -5.41 -9.30
CA SER A 13 -1.67 -5.54 -8.13
C SER A 13 -1.23 -6.70 -7.23
N VAL A 14 -1.15 -6.47 -5.91
CA VAL A 14 -0.99 -7.55 -4.92
C VAL A 14 -2.07 -8.62 -5.10
N GLN A 15 -3.32 -8.20 -5.30
CA GLN A 15 -4.46 -9.12 -5.42
C GLN A 15 -4.42 -9.96 -6.70
N ALA A 16 -3.87 -9.43 -7.79
CA ALA A 16 -3.78 -10.12 -9.08
C ALA A 16 -2.48 -10.92 -9.24
N PHE A 17 -1.37 -10.45 -8.69
CA PHE A 17 -0.06 -11.08 -8.83
C PHE A 17 0.34 -11.92 -7.63
N LEU A 18 0.44 -11.30 -6.44
CA LEU A 18 0.86 -12.02 -5.23
C LEU A 18 -0.23 -12.95 -4.68
N GLN A 19 -1.49 -12.61 -4.91
CA GLN A 19 -2.69 -13.43 -4.63
C GLN A 19 -2.67 -14.06 -3.23
N PRO A 20 -2.62 -13.30 -2.12
CA PRO A 20 -2.39 -13.86 -0.78
C PRO A 20 -3.47 -14.84 -0.29
N ARG A 21 -4.67 -14.81 -0.91
CA ARG A 21 -5.78 -15.74 -0.60
C ARG A 21 -5.79 -17.00 -1.48
N ALA A 22 -4.97 -17.03 -2.53
CA ALA A 22 -4.95 -18.16 -3.45
C ALA A 22 -3.95 -19.24 -3.00
N GLU A 23 -4.15 -20.45 -3.52
CA GLU A 23 -3.24 -21.55 -3.32
C GLU A 23 -1.81 -21.23 -3.85
N ALA A 24 -0.81 -21.90 -3.28
CA ALA A 24 0.59 -21.68 -3.68
C ALA A 24 0.84 -21.98 -5.17
N SER A 25 0.14 -22.94 -5.74
CA SER A 25 0.25 -23.30 -7.16
C SER A 25 -0.24 -22.18 -8.09
N THR A 26 -1.28 -21.44 -7.69
CA THR A 26 -1.79 -20.29 -8.46
C THR A 26 -0.78 -19.14 -8.44
N PHE A 27 -0.20 -18.85 -7.28
CA PHE A 27 0.88 -17.86 -7.18
C PHE A 27 2.11 -18.27 -7.99
N ALA A 28 2.51 -19.54 -7.96
CA ALA A 28 3.67 -20.03 -8.72
C ALA A 28 3.49 -19.82 -10.24
N GLN A 29 2.28 -19.99 -10.75
CA GLN A 29 1.97 -19.71 -12.17
C GLN A 29 2.11 -18.21 -12.50
N ALA A 30 1.56 -17.34 -11.65
CA ALA A 30 1.68 -15.88 -11.82
C ALA A 30 3.16 -15.44 -11.73
N LEU A 31 3.91 -16.01 -10.78
CA LEU A 31 5.34 -15.72 -10.60
C LEU A 31 6.15 -16.13 -11.83
N ALA A 32 5.89 -17.31 -12.40
CA ALA A 32 6.55 -17.76 -13.63
C ALA A 32 6.29 -16.80 -14.80
N ALA A 33 5.05 -16.31 -14.95
CA ALA A 33 4.68 -15.36 -16.00
C ALA A 33 5.41 -14.00 -15.81
N VAL A 34 5.50 -13.50 -14.56
CA VAL A 34 6.23 -12.25 -14.26
C VAL A 34 7.73 -12.41 -14.50
N ARG A 35 8.33 -13.54 -14.09
CA ARG A 35 9.75 -13.82 -14.34
C ARG A 35 10.11 -13.95 -15.82
N ALA A 36 9.15 -14.33 -16.65
CA ALA A 36 9.32 -14.38 -18.11
C ALA A 36 9.09 -13.00 -18.77
N ALA A 37 8.59 -12.01 -18.05
CA ALA A 37 8.36 -10.67 -18.59
C ALA A 37 9.69 -9.95 -18.87
N PRO A 38 9.73 -9.06 -19.89
CA PRO A 38 10.94 -8.33 -20.28
C PRO A 38 11.33 -7.22 -19.28
N LEU A 39 10.48 -6.89 -18.34
CA LEU A 39 10.71 -5.89 -17.30
C LEU A 39 10.46 -6.50 -15.91
N PRO A 40 11.19 -6.07 -14.87
CA PRO A 40 10.93 -6.47 -13.50
C PRO A 40 9.65 -5.83 -12.93
N CYS A 41 9.12 -6.41 -11.86
CA CYS A 41 7.99 -5.88 -11.09
C CYS A 41 8.41 -5.65 -9.63
N PRO A 42 9.14 -4.57 -9.29
CA PRO A 42 9.61 -4.31 -7.93
C PRO A 42 8.52 -3.75 -7.00
N VAL A 43 7.41 -3.27 -7.55
CA VAL A 43 6.35 -2.59 -6.80
C VAL A 43 5.00 -3.25 -7.07
N CYS A 44 4.19 -3.42 -6.01
CA CYS A 44 2.80 -3.85 -6.14
C CYS A 44 1.84 -2.90 -5.42
N ASN A 45 0.75 -2.53 -6.10
CA ASN A 45 -0.35 -1.74 -5.52
C ASN A 45 -1.54 -2.63 -5.07
N CYS A 46 -2.69 -2.00 -4.76
CA CYS A 46 -3.93 -2.68 -4.37
C CYS A 46 -3.71 -3.72 -3.26
N PHE A 47 -3.03 -3.34 -2.18
CA PHE A 47 -2.61 -4.24 -1.11
C PHE A 47 -3.78 -5.05 -0.53
N LEU A 48 -4.71 -4.40 0.17
CA LEU A 48 -5.83 -5.08 0.81
C LEU A 48 -7.08 -5.03 -0.05
N PRO A 49 -7.82 -6.15 -0.18
CA PRO A 49 -9.14 -6.15 -0.80
C PRO A 49 -10.15 -5.43 0.08
N GLY A 50 -11.20 -4.86 -0.54
CA GLY A 50 -12.16 -4.00 0.14
C GLY A 50 -13.02 -4.69 1.22
N ASP A 51 -13.12 -6.01 1.20
CA ASP A 51 -13.81 -6.80 2.22
C ASP A 51 -12.96 -7.05 3.48
N LEU A 52 -11.63 -6.96 3.39
CA LEU A 52 -10.73 -7.11 4.51
C LEU A 52 -10.53 -5.75 5.21
N LYS A 53 -11.44 -5.44 6.14
CA LYS A 53 -11.50 -4.12 6.78
C LYS A 53 -10.39 -3.91 7.82
N VAL A 54 -9.75 -2.73 7.75
CA VAL A 54 -8.77 -2.24 8.75
C VAL A 54 -9.44 -1.34 9.77
N THR A 55 -10.61 -0.79 9.44
CA THR A 55 -11.35 0.17 10.26
C THR A 55 -12.78 -0.30 10.49
N GLY A 56 -13.35 0.13 11.59
CA GLY A 56 -14.76 -0.10 11.89
C GLY A 56 -15.01 -0.83 13.21
N PRO A 57 -16.29 -1.16 13.50
CA PRO A 57 -16.67 -1.78 14.76
C PRO A 57 -16.17 -3.23 14.88
N VAL A 58 -16.01 -3.92 13.75
CA VAL A 58 -15.52 -5.30 13.66
C VAL A 58 -14.33 -5.34 12.71
N VAL A 59 -13.15 -5.61 13.24
CA VAL A 59 -11.89 -5.80 12.48
C VAL A 59 -11.34 -7.17 12.84
N ASP A 60 -11.10 -7.99 11.84
CA ASP A 60 -10.46 -9.30 12.00
C ASP A 60 -8.95 -9.15 11.87
N ASP A 61 -8.31 -8.85 12.99
CA ASP A 61 -6.85 -8.67 13.07
C ASP A 61 -6.10 -9.93 12.64
N ALA A 62 -6.62 -11.13 12.95
CA ALA A 62 -5.96 -12.39 12.59
C ALA A 62 -5.98 -12.61 11.06
N ALA A 63 -7.11 -12.34 10.40
CA ALA A 63 -7.22 -12.42 8.95
C ALA A 63 -6.34 -11.36 8.25
N LEU A 64 -6.27 -10.13 8.78
CA LEU A 64 -5.38 -9.08 8.28
C LEU A 64 -3.91 -9.50 8.38
N ASP A 65 -3.50 -10.00 9.53
CA ASP A 65 -2.11 -10.40 9.80
C ASP A 65 -1.71 -11.61 8.93
N ALA A 66 -2.58 -12.60 8.75
CA ALA A 66 -2.35 -13.75 7.88
C ALA A 66 -2.22 -13.35 6.41
N TYR A 67 -3.12 -12.48 5.92
CA TYR A 67 -3.07 -11.94 4.57
C TYR A 67 -1.78 -11.18 4.32
N ALA A 68 -1.43 -10.27 5.22
CA ALA A 68 -0.23 -9.45 5.12
C ALA A 68 1.06 -10.27 5.18
N ALA A 69 1.12 -11.28 6.04
CA ALA A 69 2.26 -12.19 6.12
C ALA A 69 2.47 -12.95 4.79
N THR A 70 1.40 -13.48 4.21
CA THR A 70 1.47 -14.16 2.92
C THR A 70 1.87 -13.21 1.79
N ALA A 71 1.32 -11.98 1.77
CA ALA A 71 1.68 -10.95 0.80
C ALA A 71 3.17 -10.62 0.86
N CYS A 72 3.72 -10.37 2.06
CA CYS A 72 5.14 -10.05 2.24
C CYS A 72 6.05 -11.23 1.86
N ALA A 73 5.68 -12.46 2.21
CA ALA A 73 6.46 -13.65 1.84
C ALA A 73 6.53 -13.83 0.32
N ARG A 74 5.38 -13.73 -0.37
CA ARG A 74 5.30 -13.84 -1.83
C ARG A 74 5.96 -12.64 -2.53
N ALA A 75 5.90 -11.46 -1.96
CA ALA A 75 6.61 -10.28 -2.45
C ALA A 75 8.13 -10.53 -2.46
N ALA A 76 8.70 -11.01 -1.35
CA ALA A 76 10.12 -11.35 -1.26
C ALA A 76 10.53 -12.41 -2.28
N GLU A 77 9.73 -13.47 -2.45
CA GLU A 77 9.97 -14.52 -3.45
C GLU A 77 9.91 -13.98 -4.87
N ALA A 78 9.05 -13.00 -5.13
CA ALA A 78 8.86 -12.39 -6.44
C ALA A 78 9.87 -11.26 -6.77
N GLY A 79 10.69 -10.83 -5.81
CA GLY A 79 11.57 -9.67 -5.97
C GLY A 79 10.84 -8.33 -5.87
N VAL A 80 9.65 -8.31 -5.28
CA VAL A 80 8.89 -7.10 -4.96
C VAL A 80 9.39 -6.55 -3.64
N ASP A 81 9.90 -5.33 -3.63
CA ASP A 81 10.43 -4.66 -2.45
C ASP A 81 9.51 -3.56 -1.88
N THR A 82 8.47 -3.19 -2.62
CA THR A 82 7.55 -2.12 -2.22
C THR A 82 6.09 -2.54 -2.45
N ILE A 83 5.26 -2.37 -1.42
CA ILE A 83 3.79 -2.60 -1.50
C ILE A 83 3.07 -1.29 -1.17
N VAL A 84 2.17 -0.87 -2.05
CA VAL A 84 1.38 0.36 -1.91
C VAL A 84 0.11 0.08 -1.11
N PHE A 85 -0.03 0.74 0.03
CA PHE A 85 -1.22 0.73 0.87
C PHE A 85 -2.11 1.95 0.60
N GLY A 86 -2.75 1.97 -0.56
CA GLY A 86 -3.88 2.83 -0.89
C GLY A 86 -5.17 2.24 -0.31
N SER A 87 -5.61 1.10 -0.80
CA SER A 87 -6.66 0.20 -0.25
C SER A 87 -7.87 0.93 0.33
N GLY A 88 -8.43 1.93 -0.41
CA GLY A 88 -9.51 2.80 0.07
C GLY A 88 -10.69 2.03 0.65
N GLY A 89 -11.14 0.97 -0.04
CA GLY A 89 -12.25 0.14 0.42
C GLY A 89 -11.99 -0.57 1.76
N ALA A 90 -10.74 -0.96 2.04
CA ALA A 90 -10.36 -1.64 3.29
C ALA A 90 -10.27 -0.67 4.47
N ARG A 91 -9.84 0.58 4.23
CA ARG A 91 -9.64 1.59 5.29
C ARG A 91 -10.76 2.63 5.38
N GLN A 92 -11.81 2.52 4.55
CA GLN A 92 -12.98 3.40 4.62
C GLN A 92 -13.58 3.39 6.03
N VAL A 93 -13.72 4.55 6.65
CA VAL A 93 -14.36 4.71 7.96
C VAL A 93 -15.88 4.56 7.78
N PRO A 94 -16.54 3.60 8.46
CA PRO A 94 -17.98 3.45 8.38
C PRO A 94 -18.71 4.69 8.89
N GLU A 95 -19.92 4.92 8.37
CA GLU A 95 -20.77 6.01 8.83
C GLU A 95 -21.00 5.91 10.34
N GLY A 96 -20.92 7.06 11.03
CA GLY A 96 -21.06 7.13 12.49
C GLY A 96 -19.89 6.55 13.29
N PHE A 97 -18.87 5.97 12.65
CA PHE A 97 -17.71 5.45 13.38
C PHE A 97 -16.71 6.57 13.68
N ASN A 98 -16.13 6.55 14.87
CA ASN A 98 -15.18 7.58 15.30
C ASN A 98 -13.88 7.56 14.45
N ARG A 99 -13.58 8.67 13.77
CA ARG A 99 -12.41 8.82 12.89
C ARG A 99 -11.08 8.61 13.63
N ALA A 100 -10.94 9.15 14.85
CA ALA A 100 -9.70 8.98 15.61
C ALA A 100 -9.47 7.51 16.01
N ARG A 101 -10.56 6.79 16.33
CA ARG A 101 -10.49 5.34 16.56
C ARG A 101 -10.09 4.59 15.29
N ALA A 102 -10.62 4.96 14.14
CA ALA A 102 -10.24 4.36 12.85
C ALA A 102 -8.75 4.60 12.54
N GLU A 103 -8.23 5.81 12.75
CA GLU A 103 -6.79 6.09 12.61
C GLU A 103 -5.95 5.23 13.55
N GLY A 104 -6.41 5.05 14.80
CA GLY A 104 -5.77 4.16 15.77
C GLY A 104 -5.73 2.70 15.32
N GLN A 105 -6.81 2.21 14.69
CA GLN A 105 -6.87 0.86 14.11
C GLN A 105 -5.86 0.70 12.95
N ILE A 106 -5.77 1.68 12.05
CA ILE A 106 -4.78 1.65 10.97
C ILE A 106 -3.36 1.66 11.53
N ALA A 107 -3.08 2.53 12.52
CA ALA A 107 -1.76 2.57 13.17
C ALA A 107 -1.40 1.23 13.84
N ALA A 108 -2.37 0.59 14.53
CA ALA A 108 -2.17 -0.71 15.16
C ALA A 108 -1.87 -1.80 14.13
N PHE A 109 -2.61 -1.85 13.02
CA PHE A 109 -2.33 -2.77 11.91
C PHE A 109 -0.92 -2.56 11.34
N LEU A 110 -0.55 -1.32 11.03
CA LEU A 110 0.78 -1.02 10.48
C LEU A 110 1.92 -1.38 11.45
N ARG A 111 1.73 -1.22 12.77
CA ARG A 111 2.71 -1.65 13.77
C ARG A 111 2.88 -3.17 13.83
N ARG A 112 1.81 -3.94 13.63
CA ARG A 112 1.91 -5.41 13.54
C ARG A 112 2.54 -5.85 12.22
N LEU A 113 2.24 -5.14 11.12
CA LEU A 113 2.76 -5.41 9.79
C LEU A 113 4.27 -5.09 9.67
N ALA A 114 4.75 -4.03 10.28
CA ALA A 114 6.11 -3.53 10.13
C ALA A 114 7.21 -4.59 10.38
N PRO A 115 7.19 -5.38 11.48
CA PRO A 115 8.19 -6.43 11.69
C PRO A 115 8.11 -7.56 10.65
N VAL A 116 6.93 -7.85 10.12
CA VAL A 116 6.74 -8.84 9.05
C VAL A 116 7.36 -8.33 7.76
N ALA A 117 7.03 -7.11 7.36
CA ALA A 117 7.56 -6.45 6.17
C ALA A 117 9.11 -6.40 6.22
N ARG A 118 9.69 -5.97 7.36
CA ARG A 118 11.16 -5.96 7.54
C ARG A 118 11.81 -7.33 7.37
N ARG A 119 11.19 -8.38 7.92
CA ARG A 119 11.71 -9.76 7.81
C ARG A 119 11.83 -10.21 6.35
N HIS A 120 10.93 -9.74 5.51
CA HIS A 120 10.88 -10.07 4.10
C HIS A 120 11.55 -9.03 3.18
N GLY A 121 12.17 -7.98 3.75
CA GLY A 121 12.80 -6.93 2.95
C GLY A 121 11.81 -6.05 2.18
N VAL A 122 10.54 -6.02 2.60
CA VAL A 122 9.47 -5.26 1.96
C VAL A 122 9.23 -3.95 2.68
N VAL A 123 9.00 -2.87 1.94
CA VAL A 123 8.55 -1.57 2.44
C VAL A 123 7.07 -1.37 2.08
N ILE A 124 6.27 -1.03 3.06
CA ILE A 124 4.87 -0.65 2.85
C ILE A 124 4.81 0.87 2.73
N VAL A 125 4.25 1.37 1.65
CA VAL A 125 4.10 2.82 1.43
C VAL A 125 2.65 3.22 1.57
N ILE A 126 2.36 4.14 2.50
CA ILE A 126 1.01 4.68 2.70
C ILE A 126 0.73 5.68 1.58
N GLU A 127 -0.37 5.49 0.88
CA GLU A 127 -0.81 6.35 -0.20
C GLU A 127 -1.98 7.22 0.25
N PRO A 128 -1.87 8.56 0.19
CA PRO A 128 -3.01 9.45 0.31
C PRO A 128 -3.96 9.24 -0.87
N LEU A 129 -5.25 9.06 -0.61
CA LEU A 129 -6.26 8.94 -1.66
C LEU A 129 -7.16 10.18 -1.67
N ARG A 130 -7.60 10.60 -2.85
CA ARG A 130 -8.58 11.69 -2.96
C ARG A 130 -9.87 11.36 -2.21
N THR A 131 -10.55 12.38 -1.72
CA THR A 131 -11.76 12.26 -0.89
C THR A 131 -12.92 11.52 -1.57
N GLY A 132 -12.95 11.49 -2.91
CA GLY A 132 -13.93 10.70 -3.66
C GLY A 132 -13.70 9.18 -3.63
N GLU A 133 -12.54 8.71 -3.18
CA GLU A 133 -12.20 7.28 -3.11
C GLU A 133 -12.09 6.75 -1.68
N CYS A 134 -11.77 7.60 -0.73
CA CYS A 134 -11.65 7.23 0.67
C CYS A 134 -11.94 8.43 1.56
N ASN A 135 -12.43 8.21 2.79
CA ASN A 135 -12.75 9.27 3.74
C ASN A 135 -11.72 9.40 4.87
N ILE A 136 -10.54 8.79 4.73
CA ILE A 136 -9.45 8.84 5.73
C ILE A 136 -8.10 8.74 5.03
N LEU A 137 -7.08 9.43 5.58
CA LEU A 137 -5.74 9.50 5.01
C LEU A 137 -5.79 10.07 3.57
N ASN A 138 -6.35 11.26 3.48
CA ASN A 138 -6.59 11.93 2.20
C ASN A 138 -5.44 12.86 1.81
N THR A 139 -4.60 13.28 2.76
CA THR A 139 -3.51 14.21 2.47
C THR A 139 -2.13 13.63 2.77
N VAL A 140 -1.12 14.15 2.09
CA VAL A 140 0.29 13.86 2.37
C VAL A 140 0.62 14.14 3.84
N ALA A 141 0.09 15.24 4.39
CA ALA A 141 0.29 15.60 5.80
C ALA A 141 -0.32 14.57 6.78
N GLU A 142 -1.55 14.09 6.52
CA GLU A 142 -2.20 13.03 7.32
C GLU A 142 -1.37 11.74 7.29
N CYS A 143 -0.97 11.29 6.11
CA CYS A 143 -0.18 10.08 5.93
C CYS A 143 1.21 10.20 6.53
N ALA A 144 1.87 11.36 6.42
CA ALA A 144 3.17 11.62 7.03
C ALA A 144 3.09 11.59 8.57
N ARG A 145 2.00 12.15 9.16
CA ARG A 145 1.74 12.06 10.60
C ARG A 145 1.60 10.61 11.05
N LEU A 146 0.85 9.81 10.30
CA LEU A 146 0.67 8.38 10.61
C LEU A 146 1.98 7.60 10.47
N THR A 147 2.77 7.85 9.43
CA THR A 147 4.08 7.22 9.21
C THR A 147 5.02 7.52 10.38
N ARG A 148 5.08 8.77 10.85
CA ARG A 148 5.87 9.15 12.04
C ARG A 148 5.33 8.51 13.32
N LEU A 149 4.00 8.36 13.46
CA LEU A 149 3.38 7.72 14.63
C LEU A 149 3.70 6.22 14.71
N VAL A 150 3.81 5.54 13.56
CA VAL A 150 4.23 4.13 13.50
C VAL A 150 5.72 4.00 13.77
N ASP A 151 6.53 4.94 13.28
CA ASP A 151 7.98 5.08 13.49
C ASP A 151 8.76 3.80 13.16
N ASP A 152 8.53 3.25 11.98
CA ASP A 152 9.23 2.06 11.51
C ASP A 152 9.78 2.26 10.10
N LYS A 153 11.02 1.80 9.86
CA LYS A 153 11.69 1.94 8.56
C LYS A 153 11.01 1.17 7.41
N ALA A 154 10.21 0.15 7.73
CA ALA A 154 9.43 -0.60 6.75
C ALA A 154 8.07 0.06 6.42
N ILE A 155 7.70 1.15 7.11
CA ILE A 155 6.48 1.92 6.83
C ILE A 155 6.91 3.29 6.35
N ARG A 156 6.60 3.58 5.11
CA ARG A 156 7.03 4.79 4.41
C ARG A 156 5.83 5.46 3.75
N LEU A 157 6.08 6.46 2.96
CA LEU A 157 5.08 7.29 2.31
C LEU A 157 5.23 7.20 0.80
N LEU A 158 4.09 7.25 0.10
CA LEU A 158 3.99 7.48 -1.33
C LEU A 158 3.31 8.84 -1.54
N VAL A 159 3.72 9.57 -2.56
CA VAL A 159 2.93 10.67 -3.12
C VAL A 159 2.36 10.25 -4.47
N ASP A 160 1.05 10.44 -4.64
CA ASP A 160 0.38 10.31 -5.93
C ASP A 160 -0.02 11.71 -6.42
N GLY A 161 0.58 12.12 -7.55
CA GLY A 161 0.36 13.45 -8.12
C GLY A 161 -1.09 13.71 -8.54
N TYR A 162 -1.83 12.66 -8.94
CA TYR A 162 -3.25 12.78 -9.28
C TYR A 162 -4.11 13.03 -8.03
N HIS A 163 -3.94 12.22 -6.98
CA HIS A 163 -4.68 12.39 -5.73
C HIS A 163 -4.36 13.72 -5.06
N TRP A 164 -3.07 14.08 -4.99
CA TRP A 164 -2.61 15.36 -4.48
C TRP A 164 -3.25 16.55 -5.20
N ALA A 165 -3.25 16.55 -6.54
CA ALA A 165 -3.85 17.60 -7.35
C ALA A 165 -5.38 17.64 -7.22
N CYS A 166 -6.05 16.48 -7.08
CA CYS A 166 -7.50 16.41 -6.86
C CYS A 166 -7.93 16.97 -5.50
N ASN A 167 -7.11 16.78 -4.47
CA ASN A 167 -7.36 17.28 -3.11
C ASN A 167 -6.94 18.75 -2.94
N GLY A 168 -6.19 19.33 -3.88
CA GLY A 168 -5.72 20.72 -3.81
C GLY A 168 -4.72 20.95 -2.69
N GLU A 169 -3.85 19.98 -2.42
CA GLU A 169 -2.88 20.04 -1.34
C GLU A 169 -1.73 21.01 -1.66
N PRO A 170 -1.16 21.71 -0.66
CA PRO A 170 -0.02 22.59 -0.89
C PRO A 170 1.27 21.79 -1.11
N GLU A 171 2.17 22.32 -1.97
CA GLU A 171 3.49 21.73 -2.22
C GLU A 171 4.36 21.65 -0.96
N THR A 172 4.13 22.55 0.00
CA THR A 172 4.84 22.57 1.29
C THR A 172 4.67 21.27 2.07
N ASP A 173 3.54 20.57 1.92
CA ASP A 173 3.31 19.31 2.60
C ASP A 173 4.17 18.19 2.01
N ILE A 174 4.36 18.20 0.68
CA ILE A 174 5.30 17.29 0.00
C ILE A 174 6.71 17.55 0.50
N ALA A 175 7.15 18.81 0.51
CA ALA A 175 8.50 19.18 0.97
C ALA A 175 8.74 18.76 2.43
N ALA A 176 7.76 18.97 3.31
CA ALA A 176 7.85 18.59 4.73
C ALA A 176 7.87 17.07 4.96
N ALA A 177 7.30 16.31 4.04
CA ALA A 177 7.24 14.84 4.09
C ALA A 177 8.38 14.16 3.30
N ALA A 178 9.20 14.88 2.56
CA ALA A 178 10.22 14.35 1.65
C ALA A 178 11.09 13.23 2.25
N PRO A 179 11.59 13.30 3.51
CA PRO A 179 12.39 12.23 4.11
C PRO A 179 11.66 10.90 4.31
N LEU A 180 10.33 10.89 4.19
CA LEU A 180 9.49 9.70 4.37
C LEU A 180 9.16 9.01 3.06
N PHE A 181 9.34 9.66 1.91
CA PHE A 181 8.98 9.08 0.61
C PHE A 181 9.88 7.92 0.22
N ARG A 182 9.24 6.91 -0.37
CA ARG A 182 9.86 5.74 -0.96
C ARG A 182 9.44 5.55 -2.41
N HIS A 183 8.23 5.98 -2.77
CA HIS A 183 7.63 5.76 -4.09
C HIS A 183 6.77 6.95 -4.52
N MET A 184 6.50 7.05 -5.81
CA MET A 184 5.68 8.11 -6.39
C MET A 184 4.82 7.56 -7.52
N HIS A 185 3.55 7.94 -7.54
CA HIS A 185 2.68 7.78 -8.71
C HIS A 185 2.51 9.11 -9.43
N VAL A 186 2.50 9.06 -10.75
CA VAL A 186 2.31 10.24 -11.60
C VAL A 186 1.24 9.93 -12.63
N ALA A 187 0.15 10.69 -12.57
CA ALA A 187 -0.91 10.66 -13.57
C ALA A 187 -1.47 12.07 -13.77
N THR A 188 -2.04 12.32 -14.93
CA THR A 188 -2.71 13.59 -15.23
C THR A 188 -4.14 13.55 -14.73
N LYS A 189 -4.62 14.75 -14.37
CA LYS A 189 -6.01 15.01 -13.94
C LYS A 189 -6.95 14.98 -15.15
#